data_8209de8b1a909f6ae818fa3f1dfb0459
#
_entry.id   8209de8b1a909f6ae818fa3f1dfb0459
#
_cell.length_a   1.000
_cell.length_b   1.000
_cell.length_c   1.000
_cell.angle_alpha   90.00
_cell.angle_beta   90.00
_cell.angle_gamma   90.00
#
_symmetry.space_group_name_H-M   'P 1'
#
loop_
_entity.id
_entity.type
_entity.pdbx_description
1 polymer ?
#
loop_
_entity_poly.entity_id
_entity_poly.type
_entity_poly.pdbx_seq_one_letter_code
_entity_poly.pdbx_strand_id
1 'polypeptide(L)'
;MPIQDFIAKIAKGPKASKDLTWDESKQVMKLLIEGQATQAQIGAFLMAMRFKMESVSELAAFTAAARAYVAPLSIPKELAVVDVPCYAGKSETFHSVIAGAIVAV
;
A
#
# COMPACT_ATOMS: atom_id res chain seq x y z
N MET A 1 3.48 4.39 18.28
CA MET A 1 3.06 5.80 18.11
C MET A 1 1.67 5.83 17.51
N PRO A 2 0.80 6.71 17.95
CA PRO A 2 -0.50 6.87 17.31
C PRO A 2 -0.36 7.50 15.93
N ILE A 3 -1.32 7.24 15.04
CA ILE A 3 -1.24 7.66 13.63
C ILE A 3 -1.11 9.18 13.44
N GLN A 4 -1.67 9.97 14.38
CA GLN A 4 -1.57 11.43 14.30
C GLN A 4 -0.13 11.96 14.35
N ASP A 5 0.78 11.28 15.01
CA ASP A 5 2.18 11.69 15.06
C ASP A 5 2.86 11.54 13.71
N PHE A 6 2.52 10.47 12.98
CA PHE A 6 3.00 10.26 11.62
C PHE A 6 2.39 11.28 10.65
N ILE A 7 1.08 11.56 10.79
CA ILE A 7 0.42 12.61 10.00
C ILE A 7 1.09 13.96 10.26
N ALA A 8 1.34 14.31 11.51
CA ALA A 8 2.00 15.56 11.87
C ALA A 8 3.41 15.67 11.28
N LYS A 9 4.13 14.56 11.13
CA LYS A 9 5.46 14.53 10.52
C LYS A 9 5.42 14.81 9.02
N ILE A 10 4.48 14.23 8.29
CA ILE A 10 4.39 14.32 6.83
C ILE A 10 3.57 15.52 6.34
N ALA A 11 2.74 16.12 7.18
CA ALA A 11 1.79 17.17 6.80
C ALA A 11 2.26 18.60 7.13
N LYS A 12 3.57 18.84 7.25
CA LYS A 12 4.12 20.16 7.64
C LYS A 12 4.26 21.15 6.48
N GLY A 13 3.82 20.80 5.28
CA GLY A 13 3.94 21.63 4.09
C GLY A 13 5.24 21.40 3.31
N PRO A 14 5.40 22.06 2.14
CA PRO A 14 6.42 21.70 1.15
C PRO A 14 7.87 21.76 1.64
N LYS A 15 8.14 22.62 2.61
CA LYS A 15 9.51 22.84 3.12
C LYS A 15 9.82 22.11 4.42
N ALA A 16 8.82 21.64 5.15
CA ALA A 16 8.98 21.10 6.50
C ALA A 16 8.52 19.65 6.65
N SER A 17 7.81 19.12 5.68
CA SER A 17 7.43 17.70 5.64
C SER A 17 8.67 16.81 5.53
N LYS A 18 8.67 15.75 6.32
CA LYS A 18 9.77 14.77 6.34
C LYS A 18 9.22 13.41 5.94
N ASP A 19 10.06 12.62 5.29
CA ASP A 19 9.74 11.24 5.01
C ASP A 19 9.63 10.42 6.29
N LEU A 20 8.77 9.42 6.26
CA LEU A 20 8.73 8.40 7.29
C LEU A 20 9.94 7.47 7.13
N THR A 21 10.49 7.04 8.23
CA THR A 21 11.50 5.97 8.19
C THR A 21 10.87 4.65 7.74
N TRP A 22 11.67 3.66 7.43
CA TRP A 22 11.22 2.32 7.10
C TRP A 22 10.28 1.73 8.17
N ASP A 23 10.68 1.82 9.43
CA ASP A 23 9.90 1.27 10.54
C ASP A 23 8.62 2.07 10.80
N GLU A 24 8.67 3.39 10.70
CA GLU A 24 7.49 4.25 10.79
C GLU A 24 6.49 3.95 9.69
N SER A 25 6.95 3.76 8.47
CA SER A 25 6.11 3.42 7.32
C SER A 25 5.41 2.07 7.50
N LYS A 26 6.14 1.07 7.99
CA LYS A 26 5.55 -0.23 8.33
C LYS A 26 4.52 -0.12 9.44
N GLN A 27 4.80 0.68 10.45
CA GLN A 27 3.89 0.88 11.58
C GLN A 27 2.60 1.59 11.15
N VAL A 28 2.69 2.61 10.32
CA VAL A 28 1.51 3.29 9.75
C VAL A 28 0.65 2.31 8.95
N MET A 29 1.26 1.54 8.07
CA MET A 29 0.52 0.58 7.26
C MET A 29 -0.19 -0.46 8.12
N LYS A 30 0.47 -0.93 9.18
CA LYS A 30 -0.13 -1.83 10.16
C LYS A 30 -1.37 -1.20 10.83
N LEU A 31 -1.25 0.03 11.31
CA LEU A 31 -2.38 0.76 11.93
C LEU A 31 -3.56 0.92 10.97
N LEU A 32 -3.29 1.18 9.68
CA LEU A 32 -4.33 1.31 8.67
C LEU A 32 -5.03 -0.02 8.39
N ILE A 33 -4.26 -1.08 8.17
CA ILE A 33 -4.81 -2.41 7.83
C ILE A 33 -5.58 -3.01 8.99
N GLU A 34 -5.10 -2.83 10.23
CA GLU A 34 -5.74 -3.35 11.43
C GLU A 34 -6.94 -2.50 11.90
N GLY A 35 -7.28 -1.45 11.18
CA GLY A 35 -8.43 -0.60 11.49
C GLY A 35 -8.24 0.25 12.74
N GLN A 36 -7.00 0.54 13.13
CA GLN A 36 -6.68 1.35 14.32
C GLN A 36 -6.65 2.86 14.03
N ALA A 37 -7.12 3.27 12.88
CA ALA A 37 -7.25 4.66 12.48
C ALA A 37 -8.70 4.99 12.16
N THR A 38 -9.14 6.19 12.54
CA THR A 38 -10.47 6.68 12.16
C THR A 38 -10.50 7.04 10.66
N GLN A 39 -11.70 7.09 10.08
CA GLN A 39 -11.86 7.49 8.67
C GLN A 39 -11.24 8.87 8.38
N ALA A 40 -11.38 9.81 9.32
CA ALA A 40 -10.77 11.14 9.19
C ALA A 40 -9.24 11.06 9.20
N GLN A 41 -8.65 10.24 10.06
CA GLN A 41 -7.20 10.03 10.11
C GLN A 41 -6.67 9.35 8.84
N ILE A 42 -7.40 8.38 8.29
CA ILE A 42 -7.06 7.73 7.01
C ILE A 42 -7.06 8.78 5.89
N GLY A 43 -8.12 9.57 5.79
CA GLY A 43 -8.21 10.65 4.81
C GLY A 43 -7.09 11.68 4.93
N ALA A 44 -6.79 12.12 6.15
CA ALA A 44 -5.72 13.07 6.43
C ALA A 44 -4.35 12.50 6.04
N PHE A 45 -4.08 11.23 6.36
CA PHE A 45 -2.84 10.55 5.98
C PHE A 45 -2.67 10.45 4.46
N LEU A 46 -3.70 9.99 3.76
CA LEU A 46 -3.66 9.85 2.30
C LEU A 46 -3.46 11.20 1.60
N MET A 47 -4.15 12.23 2.09
CA MET A 47 -4.02 13.59 1.54
C MET A 47 -2.64 14.18 1.79
N ALA A 48 -2.09 13.99 3.00
CA ALA A 48 -0.74 14.42 3.34
C ALA A 48 0.31 13.71 2.47
N MET A 49 0.17 12.41 2.27
CA MET A 49 1.04 11.64 1.36
C MET A 49 0.92 12.13 -0.09
N ARG A 50 -0.28 12.46 -0.54
CA ARG A 50 -0.50 13.00 -1.89
C ARG A 50 0.25 14.31 -2.12
N PHE A 51 0.25 15.19 -1.13
CA PHE A 51 0.96 16.49 -1.22
C PHE A 51 2.47 16.36 -1.04
N LYS A 52 2.90 15.53 -0.11
CA LYS A 52 4.34 15.30 0.15
C LYS A 52 4.97 14.47 -0.98
N MET A 53 4.24 13.57 -1.56
CA MET A 53 4.68 12.46 -2.41
C MET A 53 5.49 11.43 -1.59
N GLU A 54 5.24 10.17 -1.86
CA GLU A 54 5.94 9.07 -1.20
C GLU A 54 7.39 8.94 -1.69
N SER A 55 8.30 8.65 -0.78
CA SER A 55 9.65 8.24 -1.13
C SER A 55 9.68 6.76 -1.54
N VAL A 56 10.74 6.38 -2.24
CA VAL A 56 10.94 4.97 -2.64
C VAL A 56 10.98 4.06 -1.42
N SER A 57 11.64 4.50 -0.34
CA SER A 57 11.72 3.75 0.91
C SER A 57 10.37 3.59 1.59
N GLU A 58 9.57 4.66 1.63
CA GLU A 58 8.19 4.60 2.17
C GLU A 58 7.33 3.61 1.38
N LEU A 59 7.33 3.71 0.05
CA LEU A 59 6.54 2.84 -0.81
C LEU A 59 6.95 1.37 -0.64
N ALA A 60 8.24 1.08 -0.59
CA ALA A 60 8.75 -0.26 -0.37
C ALA A 60 8.36 -0.80 1.02
N ALA A 61 8.42 0.03 2.05
CA ALA A 61 8.03 -0.35 3.41
C ALA A 61 6.52 -0.58 3.54
N PHE A 62 5.68 0.25 2.92
CA PHE A 62 4.24 0.03 2.86
C PHE A 62 3.90 -1.30 2.18
N THR A 63 4.54 -1.59 1.07
CA THR A 63 4.37 -2.85 0.35
C THR A 63 4.80 -4.05 1.20
N ALA A 64 5.96 -3.99 1.83
CA ALA A 64 6.46 -5.05 2.69
C ALA A 64 5.52 -5.31 3.88
N ALA A 65 4.99 -4.25 4.50
CA ALA A 65 4.03 -4.39 5.60
C ALA A 65 2.70 -4.99 5.14
N ALA A 66 2.16 -4.53 4.00
CA ALA A 66 0.91 -5.05 3.45
C ALA A 66 1.03 -6.53 3.06
N ARG A 67 2.16 -6.94 2.50
CA ARG A 67 2.40 -8.35 2.14
C ARG A 67 2.39 -9.31 3.32
N ALA A 68 2.69 -8.84 4.52
CA ALA A 68 2.62 -9.67 5.73
C ALA A 68 1.19 -10.13 6.06
N TYR A 69 0.16 -9.47 5.53
CA TYR A 69 -1.25 -9.82 5.72
C TYR A 69 -1.82 -10.70 4.60
N VAL A 70 -1.05 -10.95 3.56
CA VAL A 70 -1.47 -11.79 2.44
C VAL A 70 -1.22 -13.26 2.76
N ALA A 71 -2.24 -14.10 2.64
CA ALA A 71 -2.08 -15.53 2.78
C ALA A 71 -1.27 -16.10 1.61
N PRO A 72 -0.19 -16.85 1.86
CA PRO A 72 0.60 -17.43 0.78
C PRO A 72 -0.19 -18.49 0.05
N LEU A 73 -0.09 -18.48 -1.29
CA LEU A 73 -0.62 -19.56 -2.12
C LEU A 73 0.38 -20.71 -2.17
N SER A 74 -0.10 -21.92 -1.89
CA SER A 74 0.69 -23.14 -2.08
C SER A 74 0.60 -23.56 -3.55
N ILE A 75 1.67 -23.29 -4.30
CA ILE A 75 1.75 -23.64 -5.73
C ILE A 75 2.84 -24.67 -5.90
N PRO A 76 2.58 -25.80 -6.61
CA PRO A 76 3.61 -26.78 -6.93
C PRO A 76 4.78 -26.13 -7.68
N LYS A 77 6.02 -26.47 -7.29
CA LYS A 77 7.23 -25.87 -7.88
C LYS A 77 7.41 -26.16 -9.37
N GLU A 78 6.76 -27.22 -9.85
CA GLU A 78 6.84 -27.67 -11.23
C GLU A 78 5.98 -26.82 -12.19
N LEU A 79 5.06 -26.01 -11.65
CA LEU A 79 4.21 -25.15 -12.45
C LEU A 79 4.90 -23.83 -12.76
N ALA A 80 4.85 -23.42 -14.02
CA ALA A 80 5.22 -22.07 -14.41
C ALA A 80 4.12 -21.12 -13.93
N VAL A 81 4.50 -20.12 -13.13
CA VAL A 81 3.58 -19.12 -12.57
C VAL A 81 3.84 -17.78 -13.18
N VAL A 82 2.79 -17.15 -13.68
CA VAL A 82 2.83 -15.78 -14.17
C VAL A 82 1.90 -14.94 -13.31
N ASP A 83 2.43 -13.89 -12.72
CA ASP A 83 1.64 -12.92 -11.98
C ASP A 83 1.08 -11.88 -12.95
N VAL A 84 -0.24 -11.80 -13.03
CA VAL A 84 -0.94 -10.80 -13.84
C VAL A 84 -1.56 -9.78 -12.89
N PRO A 85 -0.94 -8.61 -12.71
CA PRO A 85 -1.48 -7.60 -11.80
C PRO A 85 -2.78 -7.03 -12.37
N CYS A 86 -3.87 -7.24 -11.65
CA CYS A 86 -5.18 -6.64 -11.97
C CYS A 86 -5.25 -5.22 -11.44
N TYR A 87 -4.28 -4.42 -11.78
CA TYR A 87 -4.26 -3.01 -11.46
C TYR A 87 -5.21 -2.27 -12.40
N ALA A 88 -6.34 -1.84 -11.88
CA ALA A 88 -7.38 -1.20 -12.68
C ALA A 88 -7.35 0.32 -12.48
N GLY A 89 -6.96 1.04 -13.50
CA GLY A 89 -7.32 2.46 -13.65
C GLY A 89 -8.81 2.67 -13.92
N LYS A 90 -9.58 1.60 -14.17
CA LYS A 90 -11.02 1.62 -14.39
C LYS A 90 -11.69 0.59 -13.49
N SER A 91 -12.52 1.06 -12.56
CA SER A 91 -13.22 0.24 -11.58
C SER A 91 -14.37 -0.60 -12.14
N GLU A 92 -14.78 -0.38 -13.37
CA GLU A 92 -16.00 -0.96 -13.95
C GLU A 92 -15.78 -2.25 -14.75
N THR A 93 -14.53 -2.61 -15.03
CA THR A 93 -14.23 -3.77 -15.89
C THR A 93 -13.10 -4.62 -15.34
N PHE A 94 -13.31 -5.94 -15.31
CA PHE A 94 -12.32 -6.93 -14.87
C PHE A 94 -11.64 -7.61 -16.05
N HIS A 95 -11.32 -6.87 -17.09
CA HIS A 95 -10.73 -7.42 -18.32
C HIS A 95 -9.40 -8.14 -18.07
N SER A 96 -8.59 -7.67 -17.10
CA SER A 96 -7.31 -8.30 -16.76
C SER A 96 -7.48 -9.73 -16.24
N VAL A 97 -8.52 -9.99 -15.44
CA VAL A 97 -8.81 -11.32 -14.91
C VAL A 97 -9.22 -12.26 -16.05
N ILE A 98 -10.09 -11.79 -16.93
CA ILE A 98 -10.55 -12.56 -18.10
C ILE A 98 -9.37 -12.86 -19.04
N ALA A 99 -8.56 -11.85 -19.36
CA ALA A 99 -7.38 -12.01 -20.21
C ALA A 99 -6.36 -13.00 -19.60
N GLY A 100 -6.13 -12.93 -18.29
CA GLY A 100 -5.26 -13.86 -17.57
C GLY A 100 -5.76 -15.30 -17.67
N ALA A 101 -7.06 -15.52 -17.51
CA ALA A 101 -7.67 -16.84 -17.64
C ALA A 101 -7.54 -17.38 -19.07
N ILE A 102 -7.71 -16.56 -20.10
CA ILE A 102 -7.56 -16.96 -21.51
C ILE A 102 -6.10 -17.35 -21.81
N VAL A 103 -5.13 -16.58 -21.33
CA VAL A 103 -3.70 -16.86 -21.56
C VAL A 103 -3.24 -18.12 -20.82
N ALA A 104 -3.85 -18.46 -19.70
CA ALA A 104 -3.52 -19.66 -18.90
C ALA A 104 -3.98 -20.97 -19.54
N VAL A 105 -4.83 -20.93 -20.53
CA VAL A 105 -5.30 -22.12 -21.29
C VAL A 105 -4.28 -22.46 -22.40
#